data_5719e39d9987933a78d793b7ce59a039
#
_entry.id   5719e39d9987933a78d793b7ce59a039
#
_cell.length_a   1.000
_cell.length_b   1.000
_cell.length_c   1.000
_cell.angle_alpha   90.00
_cell.angle_beta   90.00
_cell.angle_gamma   90.00
#
_symmetry.space_group_name_H-M   'P 1'
#
loop_
_entity.id
_entity.type
_entity.pdbx_description
1 polymer ?
#
loop_
_entity_poly.entity_id
_entity_poly.type
_entity_poly.pdbx_seq_one_letter_code
_entity_poly.pdbx_strand_id
1 'polypeptide(L)'
;MKRLWLAVIGNVFAVCAAGSQLTISAQSSGTIEGHVTLTGTPPPNAVIKMGADPNCLTINAGKRVVQQTVVTAADGGLTNVFVNVKGSFPQATAPPASAVIEQQGCVYHPRVQGARVGQTVEIKNSDATLHNIHSMSTKGNDFNVGQPLAGMVYKYQLKTEEVMLHVKCDVHGWMTGYVGVVSHPYFAVTDATGAFTIASVPAGKQTVQAWHEQYGPLTQTVDVKAGGTTTVEFTYTGSEQPSQTAFAVQEFVVPNDAAAVQLIAPSRPE
;
A
#
# COMPACT_ATOMS: atom_id res chain seq x y z
N MET A 1 96.70 -23.28 -7.20
CA MET A 1 95.42 -23.21 -6.44
C MET A 1 94.39 -22.44 -7.29
N LYS A 2 93.53 -23.16 -8.00
CA LYS A 2 92.50 -22.55 -8.90
C LYS A 2 91.21 -22.56 -8.15
N ARG A 3 90.60 -21.40 -7.90
CA ARG A 3 89.29 -21.25 -7.29
C ARG A 3 88.21 -21.28 -8.39
N LEU A 4 87.35 -22.26 -8.28
CA LEU A 4 86.22 -22.44 -9.16
C LEU A 4 85.00 -21.65 -8.59
N TRP A 5 84.43 -20.72 -9.39
CA TRP A 5 83.17 -20.00 -9.06
C TRP A 5 81.99 -20.71 -9.71
N LEU A 6 81.12 -21.25 -8.87
CA LEU A 6 79.80 -21.75 -9.31
C LEU A 6 78.81 -20.58 -9.39
N ALA A 7 78.29 -20.34 -10.57
CA ALA A 7 77.17 -19.40 -10.76
C ALA A 7 75.88 -20.17 -10.56
N VAL A 8 75.10 -19.73 -9.57
CA VAL A 8 73.72 -20.23 -9.34
C VAL A 8 72.77 -19.33 -10.12
N ILE A 9 72.12 -19.90 -11.17
CA ILE A 9 71.06 -19.25 -11.95
C ILE A 9 69.74 -19.49 -11.21
N GLY A 10 69.23 -18.48 -10.53
CA GLY A 10 67.90 -18.51 -9.91
C GLY A 10 66.78 -18.22 -10.94
N ASN A 11 66.00 -19.22 -11.22
CA ASN A 11 64.76 -19.03 -12.02
C ASN A 11 63.69 -18.35 -11.15
N VAL A 12 63.40 -17.07 -11.46
CA VAL A 12 62.23 -16.37 -10.88
C VAL A 12 60.99 -16.73 -11.70
N PHE A 13 60.14 -17.60 -11.18
CA PHE A 13 58.81 -17.81 -11.74
C PHE A 13 57.89 -16.62 -11.37
N ALA A 14 57.60 -15.75 -12.31
CA ALA A 14 56.56 -14.74 -12.18
C ALA A 14 55.18 -15.42 -12.29
N VAL A 15 54.52 -15.61 -11.14
CA VAL A 15 53.12 -16.04 -11.09
C VAL A 15 52.28 -14.82 -11.44
N CYS A 16 51.79 -14.72 -12.68
CA CYS A 16 50.72 -13.80 -13.05
C CYS A 16 49.43 -14.25 -12.41
N ALA A 17 49.07 -13.66 -11.27
CA ALA A 17 47.73 -13.78 -10.70
C ALA A 17 46.74 -13.01 -11.60
N ALA A 18 46.04 -13.73 -12.48
CA ALA A 18 44.91 -13.20 -13.22
C ALA A 18 43.76 -12.95 -12.22
N GLY A 19 43.70 -11.75 -11.65
CA GLY A 19 42.58 -11.30 -10.85
C GLY A 19 41.36 -11.17 -11.75
N SER A 20 40.43 -12.12 -11.66
CA SER A 20 39.08 -11.97 -12.25
C SER A 20 38.39 -10.82 -11.55
N GLN A 21 38.36 -9.66 -12.17
CA GLN A 21 37.53 -8.55 -11.73
C GLN A 21 36.08 -8.96 -11.99
N LEU A 22 35.36 -9.30 -10.92
CA LEU A 22 33.92 -9.39 -10.95
C LEU A 22 33.36 -7.98 -11.23
N THR A 23 33.10 -7.66 -12.49
CA THR A 23 32.35 -6.47 -12.86
C THR A 23 30.92 -6.68 -12.37
N ILE A 24 30.58 -6.09 -11.22
CA ILE A 24 29.19 -5.92 -10.81
C ILE A 24 28.59 -4.96 -11.85
N SER A 25 27.92 -5.52 -12.85
CA SER A 25 27.10 -4.73 -13.78
C SER A 25 25.97 -4.15 -12.94
N ALA A 26 26.01 -2.86 -12.65
CA ALA A 26 24.86 -2.16 -12.09
C ALA A 26 23.71 -2.36 -13.08
N GLN A 27 22.64 -3.02 -12.63
CA GLN A 27 21.45 -3.23 -13.46
C GLN A 27 20.94 -1.86 -13.88
N SER A 28 20.87 -1.62 -15.19
CA SER A 28 20.36 -0.37 -15.72
C SER A 28 18.91 -0.20 -15.28
N SER A 29 18.55 1.02 -14.91
CA SER A 29 17.19 1.36 -14.45
C SER A 29 16.64 2.54 -15.27
N GLY A 30 15.32 2.69 -15.24
CA GLY A 30 14.60 3.81 -15.82
C GLY A 30 13.50 4.31 -14.89
N THR A 31 12.71 5.23 -15.38
CA THR A 31 11.54 5.77 -14.68
C THR A 31 10.28 5.34 -15.42
N ILE A 32 9.25 4.96 -14.68
CA ILE A 32 7.89 4.82 -15.19
C ILE A 32 7.12 6.05 -14.72
N GLU A 33 6.53 6.77 -15.67
CA GLU A 33 5.58 7.84 -15.38
C GLU A 33 4.26 7.51 -16.04
N GLY A 34 3.16 7.98 -15.49
CA GLY A 34 1.88 7.69 -16.07
C GLY A 34 0.74 8.41 -15.44
N HIS A 35 -0.41 8.14 -15.97
CA HIS A 35 -1.66 8.72 -15.54
C HIS A 35 -2.73 7.62 -15.44
N VAL A 36 -3.57 7.71 -14.41
CA VAL A 36 -4.72 6.83 -14.25
C VAL A 36 -5.98 7.67 -14.41
N THR A 37 -6.87 7.25 -15.30
CA THR A 37 -8.12 7.95 -15.58
C THR A 37 -9.33 7.09 -15.35
N LEU A 38 -10.46 7.74 -15.06
CA LEU A 38 -11.79 7.16 -15.09
C LEU A 38 -12.59 7.81 -16.21
N THR A 39 -13.02 7.05 -17.20
CA THR A 39 -13.83 7.55 -18.33
C THR A 39 -15.33 7.45 -18.08
N GLY A 40 -15.74 6.60 -17.13
CA GLY A 40 -17.14 6.50 -16.68
C GLY A 40 -17.54 7.65 -15.76
N THR A 41 -18.84 7.82 -15.55
CA THR A 41 -19.34 8.75 -14.53
C THR A 41 -19.00 8.24 -13.14
N PRO A 42 -18.22 9.00 -12.32
CA PRO A 42 -17.91 8.57 -10.97
C PRO A 42 -19.19 8.48 -10.12
N PRO A 43 -19.35 7.40 -9.33
CA PRO A 43 -20.46 7.33 -8.39
C PRO A 43 -20.35 8.45 -7.36
N PRO A 44 -21.47 9.00 -6.85
CA PRO A 44 -21.42 10.02 -5.82
C PRO A 44 -20.83 9.45 -4.53
N ASN A 45 -19.85 10.13 -3.96
CA ASN A 45 -19.33 9.79 -2.65
C ASN A 45 -20.38 10.09 -1.56
N ALA A 46 -20.69 9.09 -0.75
CA ALA A 46 -21.70 9.20 0.30
C ALA A 46 -21.27 10.21 1.38
N VAL A 47 -22.22 11.00 1.87
CA VAL A 47 -22.01 11.88 3.03
C VAL A 47 -21.86 11.02 4.27
N ILE A 48 -20.78 11.25 5.03
CA ILE A 48 -20.54 10.56 6.30
C ILE A 48 -21.46 11.16 7.37
N LYS A 49 -22.35 10.32 7.92
CA LYS A 49 -23.27 10.71 9.01
C LYS A 49 -22.62 10.40 10.35
N MET A 50 -21.95 11.40 10.95
CA MET A 50 -21.18 11.25 12.21
C MET A 50 -22.05 11.37 13.48
N GLY A 51 -23.38 11.47 13.35
CA GLY A 51 -24.26 11.72 14.51
C GLY A 51 -24.30 10.64 15.60
N ALA A 52 -23.72 9.46 15.33
CA ALA A 52 -23.55 8.42 16.34
C ALA A 52 -22.42 8.71 17.34
N ASP A 53 -21.47 9.58 16.99
CA ASP A 53 -20.40 10.07 17.85
C ASP A 53 -20.44 11.60 17.95
N PRO A 54 -20.87 12.16 19.13
CA PRO A 54 -20.95 13.61 19.34
C PRO A 54 -19.61 14.34 19.18
N ASN A 55 -18.46 13.67 19.46
CA ASN A 55 -17.15 14.27 19.29
C ASN A 55 -16.82 14.44 17.81
N CYS A 56 -17.04 13.39 17.01
CA CYS A 56 -16.86 13.46 15.55
C CYS A 56 -17.77 14.50 14.91
N LEU A 57 -19.03 14.62 15.39
CA LEU A 57 -19.95 15.64 14.95
C LEU A 57 -19.41 17.06 15.27
N THR A 58 -18.87 17.26 16.48
CA THR A 58 -18.31 18.54 16.91
C THR A 58 -17.03 18.90 16.14
N ILE A 59 -16.10 17.95 15.97
CA ILE A 59 -14.85 18.13 15.22
C ILE A 59 -15.13 18.56 13.77
N ASN A 60 -16.23 18.08 13.19
CA ASN A 60 -16.62 18.35 11.82
C ASN A 60 -17.80 19.33 11.70
N ALA A 61 -18.11 20.10 12.76
CA ALA A 61 -19.20 21.05 12.74
C ALA A 61 -19.07 22.04 11.57
N GLY A 62 -20.16 22.20 10.81
CA GLY A 62 -20.18 23.05 9.62
C GLY A 62 -19.47 22.49 8.38
N LYS A 63 -18.85 21.31 8.44
CA LYS A 63 -18.19 20.66 7.31
C LYS A 63 -19.09 19.57 6.72
N ARG A 64 -19.10 19.46 5.39
CA ARG A 64 -19.69 18.31 4.70
C ARG A 64 -18.59 17.30 4.40
N VAL A 65 -18.41 16.33 5.29
CA VAL A 65 -17.44 15.25 5.09
C VAL A 65 -18.08 14.15 4.25
N VAL A 66 -17.38 13.69 3.23
CA VAL A 66 -17.85 12.63 2.32
C VAL A 66 -16.83 11.50 2.29
N GLN A 67 -17.26 10.29 1.95
CA GLN A 67 -16.38 9.20 1.59
C GLN A 67 -15.51 9.62 0.41
N GLN A 68 -14.27 9.13 0.38
CA GLN A 68 -13.33 9.40 -0.71
C GLN A 68 -13.06 8.12 -1.52
N THR A 69 -14.13 7.35 -1.77
CA THR A 69 -14.01 6.07 -2.49
C THR A 69 -13.59 6.29 -3.92
N VAL A 70 -14.28 7.18 -4.64
CA VAL A 70 -13.91 7.54 -6.02
C VAL A 70 -13.70 9.05 -6.08
N VAL A 71 -12.48 9.47 -6.27
CA VAL A 71 -12.11 10.90 -6.37
C VAL A 71 -11.44 11.13 -7.70
N THR A 72 -12.02 12.01 -8.51
CA THR A 72 -11.50 12.34 -9.84
C THR A 72 -11.22 13.82 -9.96
N ALA A 73 -10.17 14.16 -10.72
CA ALA A 73 -9.94 15.49 -11.23
C ALA A 73 -10.97 15.85 -12.34
N ALA A 74 -11.00 17.11 -12.75
CA ALA A 74 -11.93 17.58 -13.77
C ALA A 74 -11.74 16.92 -15.14
N ASP A 75 -10.55 16.46 -15.44
CA ASP A 75 -10.16 15.75 -16.67
C ASP A 75 -10.32 14.22 -16.57
N GLY A 76 -10.85 13.72 -15.45
CA GLY A 76 -11.04 12.30 -15.18
C GLY A 76 -9.87 11.62 -14.48
N GLY A 77 -8.78 12.35 -14.16
CA GLY A 77 -7.66 11.78 -13.41
C GLY A 77 -8.08 11.15 -12.10
N LEU A 78 -7.76 9.86 -11.86
CA LEU A 78 -8.25 9.07 -10.74
C LEU A 78 -7.24 9.05 -9.58
N THR A 79 -7.64 9.59 -8.45
CA THR A 79 -6.85 9.66 -7.21
C THR A 79 -6.91 8.34 -6.42
N ASN A 80 -5.98 8.14 -5.49
CA ASN A 80 -5.95 6.98 -4.59
C ASN A 80 -5.78 5.63 -5.29
N VAL A 81 -5.13 5.62 -6.46
CA VAL A 81 -4.74 4.37 -7.13
C VAL A 81 -3.35 3.97 -6.67
N PHE A 82 -3.22 2.78 -6.13
CA PHE A 82 -1.90 2.21 -5.84
C PHE A 82 -1.33 1.57 -7.10
N VAL A 83 -0.17 2.05 -7.54
CA VAL A 83 0.52 1.53 -8.73
C VAL A 83 1.83 0.86 -8.31
N ASN A 84 2.05 -0.38 -8.72
CA ASN A 84 3.27 -1.12 -8.38
C ASN A 84 3.76 -1.98 -9.53
N VAL A 85 5.07 -2.22 -9.56
CA VAL A 85 5.69 -3.18 -10.49
C VAL A 85 5.58 -4.58 -9.89
N LYS A 86 4.96 -5.50 -10.61
CA LYS A 86 4.81 -6.89 -10.17
C LYS A 86 6.06 -7.70 -10.50
N GLY A 87 6.55 -8.47 -9.53
CA GLY A 87 7.69 -9.35 -9.73
C GLY A 87 8.45 -9.59 -8.44
N SER A 88 9.46 -10.42 -8.53
CA SER A 88 10.41 -10.64 -7.44
C SER A 88 11.65 -9.80 -7.71
N PHE A 89 11.99 -8.93 -6.78
CA PHE A 89 13.16 -8.03 -6.86
C PHE A 89 14.08 -8.28 -5.68
N PRO A 90 15.39 -7.97 -5.83
CA PRO A 90 16.28 -7.99 -4.68
C PRO A 90 15.73 -7.12 -3.55
N GLN A 91 15.77 -7.64 -2.33
CA GLN A 91 15.28 -6.89 -1.18
C GLN A 91 16.10 -5.60 -1.01
N ALA A 92 15.45 -4.48 -0.89
CA ALA A 92 16.12 -3.22 -0.62
C ALA A 92 16.75 -3.24 0.78
N THR A 93 18.02 -2.81 0.88
CA THR A 93 18.88 -2.97 2.05
C THR A 93 18.43 -2.24 3.31
N ALA A 94 17.61 -1.21 3.18
CA ALA A 94 17.09 -0.48 4.33
C ALA A 94 15.61 -0.13 4.13
N PRO A 95 14.74 -0.35 5.13
CA PRO A 95 13.39 0.20 5.09
C PRO A 95 13.48 1.73 5.13
N PRO A 96 12.62 2.44 4.39
CA PRO A 96 12.53 3.89 4.48
C PRO A 96 12.00 4.30 5.86
N ALA A 97 11.89 5.61 6.08
CA ALA A 97 11.17 6.15 7.23
C ALA A 97 9.77 5.53 7.38
N SER A 98 9.20 5.60 8.57
CA SER A 98 7.87 5.06 8.85
C SER A 98 6.83 5.62 7.88
N ALA A 99 5.92 4.75 7.45
CA ALA A 99 4.66 5.19 6.85
C ALA A 99 3.72 5.66 7.97
N VAL A 100 2.89 6.65 7.71
CA VAL A 100 2.00 7.22 8.75
C VAL A 100 0.55 7.08 8.31
N ILE A 101 -0.30 6.59 9.23
CA ILE A 101 -1.75 6.69 9.13
C ILE A 101 -2.20 7.62 10.26
N GLU A 102 -2.74 8.77 9.91
CA GLU A 102 -3.28 9.72 10.87
C GLU A 102 -4.81 9.61 10.91
N GLN A 103 -5.35 9.52 12.13
CA GLN A 103 -6.78 9.57 12.43
C GLN A 103 -7.09 11.00 12.82
N GLN A 104 -7.64 11.77 11.88
CA GLN A 104 -7.93 13.19 12.05
C GLN A 104 -9.25 13.55 11.38
N GLY A 105 -10.09 14.29 12.08
CA GLY A 105 -11.42 14.61 11.58
C GLY A 105 -12.34 13.39 11.47
N CYS A 106 -12.04 12.34 12.27
CA CYS A 106 -12.73 11.05 12.26
C CYS A 106 -12.67 10.33 10.90
N VAL A 107 -11.54 10.46 10.21
CA VAL A 107 -11.20 9.70 8.99
C VAL A 107 -9.71 9.35 9.01
N TYR A 108 -9.30 8.39 8.18
CA TYR A 108 -7.88 8.05 8.01
C TYR A 108 -7.23 8.87 6.91
N HIS A 109 -6.02 9.36 7.18
CA HIS A 109 -5.17 10.06 6.22
C HIS A 109 -3.77 9.43 6.15
N PRO A 110 -3.25 9.14 4.94
CA PRO A 110 -3.94 9.12 3.65
C PRO A 110 -4.91 7.92 3.57
N ARG A 111 -5.87 7.97 2.65
CA ARG A 111 -6.79 6.86 2.39
C ARG A 111 -6.08 5.65 1.79
N VAL A 112 -5.13 5.90 0.88
CA VAL A 112 -4.31 4.87 0.24
C VAL A 112 -2.84 5.26 0.35
N GLN A 113 -1.99 4.33 0.73
CA GLN A 113 -0.54 4.52 0.73
C GLN A 113 0.19 3.23 0.39
N GLY A 114 1.45 3.37 -0.01
CA GLY A 114 2.36 2.24 -0.19
C GLY A 114 3.34 2.12 0.97
N ALA A 115 3.75 0.90 1.28
CA ALA A 115 4.77 0.60 2.26
C ALA A 115 5.55 -0.65 1.88
N ARG A 116 6.71 -0.88 2.51
CA ARG A 116 7.53 -2.07 2.27
C ARG A 116 7.45 -3.05 3.42
N VAL A 117 7.64 -4.33 3.09
CA VAL A 117 7.91 -5.36 4.11
C VAL A 117 9.08 -4.93 4.98
N GLY A 118 8.97 -5.06 6.29
CA GLY A 118 9.93 -4.61 7.29
C GLY A 118 9.81 -3.13 7.67
N GLN A 119 9.04 -2.32 6.94
CA GLN A 119 8.78 -0.93 7.29
C GLN A 119 7.82 -0.83 8.47
N THR A 120 8.03 0.17 9.32
CA THR A 120 7.09 0.51 10.38
C THR A 120 5.96 1.37 9.83
N VAL A 121 4.72 1.04 10.20
CA VAL A 121 3.56 1.93 10.08
C VAL A 121 3.30 2.55 11.44
N GLU A 122 3.28 3.88 11.51
CA GLU A 122 2.86 4.64 12.69
C GLU A 122 1.41 5.06 12.52
N ILE A 123 0.57 4.63 13.44
CA ILE A 123 -0.86 4.98 13.47
C ILE A 123 -1.07 5.97 14.59
N LYS A 124 -1.47 7.20 14.24
CA LYS A 124 -1.60 8.32 15.17
C LYS A 124 -3.05 8.74 15.31
N ASN A 125 -3.56 8.81 16.54
CA ASN A 125 -4.83 9.45 16.81
C ASN A 125 -4.61 10.95 17.09
N SER A 126 -5.15 11.83 16.25
CA SER A 126 -5.10 13.28 16.41
C SER A 126 -6.42 13.89 16.89
N ASP A 127 -7.47 13.09 17.03
CA ASP A 127 -8.79 13.51 17.49
C ASP A 127 -8.96 13.24 19.00
N ALA A 128 -9.70 14.09 19.68
CA ALA A 128 -10.04 13.93 21.09
C ALA A 128 -11.23 12.95 21.30
N THR A 129 -11.19 11.81 20.61
CA THR A 129 -12.19 10.74 20.72
C THR A 129 -11.54 9.38 20.53
N LEU A 130 -12.24 8.32 20.95
CA LEU A 130 -11.79 6.97 20.73
C LEU A 130 -11.84 6.61 19.24
N HIS A 131 -10.68 6.28 18.70
CA HIS A 131 -10.55 5.60 17.42
C HIS A 131 -9.96 4.21 17.62
N ASN A 132 -10.09 3.39 16.60
CA ASN A 132 -9.51 2.05 16.53
C ASN A 132 -8.88 1.90 15.15
N ILE A 133 -7.81 1.14 15.07
CA ILE A 133 -7.25 0.67 13.81
C ILE A 133 -7.19 -0.85 13.82
N HIS A 134 -7.93 -1.46 12.92
CA HIS A 134 -8.04 -2.91 12.74
C HIS A 134 -7.61 -3.29 11.33
N SER A 135 -6.55 -4.08 11.20
CA SER A 135 -6.13 -4.63 9.93
C SER A 135 -6.97 -5.84 9.56
N MET A 136 -7.48 -5.87 8.34
CA MET A 136 -8.21 -7.00 7.78
C MET A 136 -7.23 -7.91 7.00
N SER A 137 -6.08 -8.18 7.59
CA SER A 137 -5.03 -8.97 6.97
C SER A 137 -5.43 -10.43 6.79
N THR A 138 -5.06 -11.00 5.65
CA THR A 138 -5.15 -12.44 5.38
C THR A 138 -3.76 -13.08 5.25
N LYS A 139 -2.70 -12.29 5.47
CA LYS A 139 -1.31 -12.70 5.23
C LYS A 139 -0.36 -12.46 6.39
N GLY A 140 -0.89 -12.18 7.59
CA GLY A 140 -0.09 -12.07 8.81
C GLY A 140 0.34 -10.65 9.18
N ASN A 141 -0.27 -9.61 8.57
CA ASN A 141 -0.14 -8.22 9.03
C ASN A 141 -1.26 -7.86 10.03
N ASP A 142 -1.47 -8.73 11.03
CA ASP A 142 -2.62 -8.64 11.93
C ASP A 142 -2.35 -7.66 13.08
N PHE A 143 -3.24 -6.70 13.25
CA PHE A 143 -3.31 -5.85 14.45
C PHE A 143 -4.74 -5.31 14.64
N ASN A 144 -5.11 -5.08 15.89
CA ASN A 144 -6.37 -4.43 16.27
C ASN A 144 -6.13 -3.64 17.56
N VAL A 145 -6.14 -2.31 17.47
CA VAL A 145 -5.73 -1.43 18.57
C VAL A 145 -6.69 -0.26 18.72
N GLY A 146 -7.23 -0.10 19.92
CA GLY A 146 -7.99 1.08 20.33
C GLY A 146 -7.05 2.22 20.78
N GLN A 147 -7.36 3.44 20.35
CA GLN A 147 -6.63 4.67 20.69
C GLN A 147 -7.61 5.69 21.26
N PRO A 148 -7.91 5.67 22.57
CA PRO A 148 -8.95 6.51 23.17
C PRO A 148 -8.58 8.00 23.32
N LEU A 149 -7.32 8.37 23.21
CA LEU A 149 -6.86 9.72 23.48
C LEU A 149 -6.10 10.33 22.30
N ALA A 150 -6.28 11.62 22.08
CA ALA A 150 -5.47 12.38 21.13
C ALA A 150 -3.97 12.28 21.48
N GLY A 151 -3.13 12.21 20.45
CA GLY A 151 -1.67 12.08 20.58
C GLY A 151 -1.18 10.65 20.75
N MET A 152 -2.05 9.66 20.93
CA MET A 152 -1.63 8.26 20.97
C MET A 152 -1.05 7.83 19.63
N VAL A 153 0.06 7.09 19.70
CA VAL A 153 0.74 6.53 18.53
C VAL A 153 0.93 5.03 18.75
N TYR A 154 0.46 4.23 17.82
CA TYR A 154 0.76 2.81 17.74
C TYR A 154 1.71 2.54 16.56
N LYS A 155 2.68 1.65 16.76
CA LYS A 155 3.68 1.29 15.74
C LYS A 155 3.58 -0.19 15.45
N TYR A 156 3.48 -0.52 14.16
CA TYR A 156 3.45 -1.89 13.68
C TYR A 156 4.48 -2.09 12.57
N GLN A 157 5.29 -3.15 12.67
CA GLN A 157 6.21 -3.53 11.62
C GLN A 157 5.52 -4.48 10.64
N LEU A 158 5.42 -4.09 9.37
CA LEU A 158 4.83 -4.92 8.32
C LEU A 158 5.68 -6.17 8.08
N LYS A 159 5.05 -7.35 8.06
CA LYS A 159 5.75 -8.65 8.04
C LYS A 159 5.80 -9.28 6.67
N THR A 160 4.74 -9.13 5.89
CA THR A 160 4.53 -9.87 4.63
C THR A 160 3.97 -8.95 3.55
N GLU A 161 4.20 -9.33 2.28
CA GLU A 161 3.57 -8.65 1.16
C GLU A 161 2.06 -8.86 1.15
N GLU A 162 1.33 -7.76 1.03
CA GLU A 162 -0.12 -7.76 0.97
C GLU A 162 -0.64 -6.56 0.18
N VAL A 163 -0.97 -6.78 -1.08
CA VAL A 163 -1.57 -5.76 -1.96
C VAL A 163 -3.06 -6.11 -2.13
N MET A 164 -4.01 -5.42 -1.50
CA MET A 164 -3.89 -4.27 -0.59
C MET A 164 -4.32 -4.69 0.81
N LEU A 165 -3.54 -4.32 1.83
CA LEU A 165 -3.96 -4.49 3.22
C LEU A 165 -5.07 -3.46 3.53
N HIS A 166 -6.28 -3.94 3.81
CA HIS A 166 -7.39 -3.10 4.24
C HIS A 166 -7.29 -2.82 5.73
N VAL A 167 -7.49 -1.57 6.14
CA VAL A 167 -7.60 -1.15 7.53
C VAL A 167 -8.92 -0.42 7.76
N LYS A 168 -9.56 -0.66 8.91
CA LYS A 168 -10.83 -0.06 9.28
C LYS A 168 -10.87 0.33 10.76
N CYS A 169 -11.84 1.13 11.15
CA CYS A 169 -12.19 1.39 12.53
C CYS A 169 -13.43 0.57 12.91
N ASP A 170 -13.37 -0.17 14.02
CA ASP A 170 -14.52 -0.93 14.53
C ASP A 170 -15.53 -0.04 15.27
N VAL A 171 -15.12 1.19 15.66
CA VAL A 171 -16.00 2.17 16.32
C VAL A 171 -16.74 3.03 15.29
N HIS A 172 -16.04 3.44 14.22
CA HIS A 172 -16.56 4.33 13.20
C HIS A 172 -16.52 3.62 11.84
N GLY A 173 -17.60 2.93 11.49
CA GLY A 173 -17.67 2.08 10.30
C GLY A 173 -17.41 2.79 8.95
N TRP A 174 -17.33 4.12 8.95
CA TRP A 174 -16.97 4.90 7.77
C TRP A 174 -15.47 5.13 7.61
N MET A 175 -14.66 4.92 8.68
CA MET A 175 -13.21 5.07 8.63
C MET A 175 -12.58 3.83 8.00
N THR A 176 -12.00 4.00 6.84
CA THR A 176 -11.35 2.93 6.08
C THR A 176 -10.13 3.47 5.34
N GLY A 177 -9.15 2.61 5.10
CA GLY A 177 -7.94 2.91 4.34
C GLY A 177 -7.26 1.66 3.83
N TYR A 178 -6.26 1.84 2.97
CA TYR A 178 -5.57 0.74 2.30
C TYR A 178 -4.06 0.97 2.27
N VAL A 179 -3.29 -0.09 2.52
CA VAL A 179 -1.82 -0.06 2.46
C VAL A 179 -1.34 -1.10 1.46
N GLY A 180 -0.70 -0.65 0.38
CA GLY A 180 -0.03 -1.54 -0.56
C GLY A 180 1.31 -2.00 0.00
N VAL A 181 1.38 -3.21 0.56
CA VAL A 181 2.60 -3.75 1.16
C VAL A 181 3.35 -4.59 0.15
N VAL A 182 4.54 -4.13 -0.25
CA VAL A 182 5.42 -4.81 -1.23
C VAL A 182 6.83 -4.94 -0.69
N SER A 183 7.65 -5.87 -1.23
CA SER A 183 9.05 -6.08 -0.79
C SER A 183 10.05 -5.12 -1.41
N HIS A 184 9.66 -4.38 -2.44
CA HIS A 184 10.51 -3.53 -3.28
C HIS A 184 10.05 -2.06 -3.27
N PRO A 185 10.89 -1.10 -3.71
CA PRO A 185 10.54 0.32 -3.71
C PRO A 185 9.74 0.78 -4.95
N TYR A 186 9.42 -0.11 -5.89
CA TYR A 186 8.85 0.24 -7.19
C TYR A 186 7.32 0.35 -7.12
N PHE A 187 6.85 1.38 -6.45
CA PHE A 187 5.42 1.70 -6.34
C PHE A 187 5.21 3.20 -6.18
N ALA A 188 4.00 3.63 -6.44
CA ALA A 188 3.51 4.99 -6.20
C ALA A 188 2.01 4.94 -5.88
N VAL A 189 1.46 6.06 -5.40
CA VAL A 189 0.02 6.30 -5.34
C VAL A 189 -0.26 7.51 -6.21
N THR A 190 -1.33 7.47 -6.98
CA THR A 190 -1.70 8.61 -7.84
C THR A 190 -2.02 9.84 -6.99
N ASP A 191 -1.57 10.99 -7.47
CA ASP A 191 -1.88 12.29 -6.87
C ASP A 191 -3.30 12.78 -7.20
N ALA A 192 -3.61 14.03 -6.84
CA ALA A 192 -4.92 14.63 -7.08
C ALA A 192 -5.28 14.79 -8.57
N THR A 193 -4.32 14.67 -9.46
CA THR A 193 -4.52 14.72 -10.92
C THR A 193 -4.59 13.34 -11.56
N GLY A 194 -4.36 12.27 -10.81
CA GLY A 194 -4.24 10.90 -11.32
C GLY A 194 -2.84 10.54 -11.82
N ALA A 195 -1.86 11.44 -11.69
CA ALA A 195 -0.49 11.20 -12.11
C ALA A 195 0.29 10.37 -11.09
N PHE A 196 1.27 9.59 -11.58
CA PHE A 196 2.21 8.83 -10.76
C PHE A 196 3.59 8.75 -11.40
N THR A 197 4.62 8.56 -10.56
CA THR A 197 6.00 8.34 -11.00
C THR A 197 6.64 7.26 -10.15
N ILE A 198 7.27 6.27 -10.79
CA ILE A 198 8.04 5.21 -10.15
C ILE A 198 9.47 5.27 -10.68
N ALA A 199 10.39 5.71 -9.84
CA ALA A 199 11.79 5.88 -10.20
C ALA A 199 12.60 4.58 -10.03
N SER A 200 13.75 4.53 -10.71
CA SER A 200 14.77 3.48 -10.55
C SER A 200 14.29 2.06 -10.83
N VAL A 201 13.26 1.91 -11.65
CA VAL A 201 12.72 0.59 -12.05
C VAL A 201 13.74 -0.13 -12.93
N PRO A 202 14.05 -1.42 -12.69
CA PRO A 202 14.94 -2.20 -13.55
C PRO A 202 14.50 -2.14 -15.02
N ALA A 203 15.45 -1.87 -15.92
CA ALA A 203 15.19 -1.83 -17.35
C ALA A 203 14.77 -3.18 -17.91
N GLY A 204 14.03 -3.15 -19.03
CA GLY A 204 13.45 -4.31 -19.69
C GLY A 204 11.98 -4.53 -19.39
N LYS A 205 11.46 -5.69 -19.74
CA LYS A 205 10.03 -6.00 -19.57
C LYS A 205 9.61 -6.02 -18.11
N GLN A 206 8.64 -5.17 -17.77
CA GLN A 206 8.05 -5.07 -16.44
C GLN A 206 6.53 -5.18 -16.55
N THR A 207 5.91 -5.81 -15.55
CA THR A 207 4.46 -5.84 -15.39
C THR A 207 4.07 -4.81 -14.35
N VAL A 208 3.29 -3.81 -14.74
CA VAL A 208 2.79 -2.76 -13.87
C VAL A 208 1.32 -3.01 -13.55
N GLN A 209 0.96 -2.92 -12.28
CA GLN A 209 -0.41 -3.05 -11.81
C GLN A 209 -0.86 -1.75 -11.17
N ALA A 210 -2.02 -1.24 -11.59
CA ALA A 210 -2.79 -0.21 -10.91
C ALA A 210 -3.94 -0.88 -10.14
N TRP A 211 -4.16 -0.48 -8.88
CA TRP A 211 -5.24 -0.99 -8.05
C TRP A 211 -6.06 0.16 -7.47
N HIS A 212 -7.37 0.08 -7.63
CA HIS A 212 -8.33 1.02 -7.03
C HIS A 212 -9.36 0.28 -6.18
N GLU A 213 -9.73 0.83 -5.01
CA GLU A 213 -10.61 0.15 -4.05
C GLU A 213 -11.99 -0.23 -4.62
N GLN A 214 -12.54 0.61 -5.49
CA GLN A 214 -13.85 0.39 -6.11
C GLN A 214 -13.76 -0.52 -7.35
N TYR A 215 -12.67 -0.43 -8.12
CA TYR A 215 -12.59 -1.01 -9.46
C TYR A 215 -11.63 -2.18 -9.55
N GLY A 216 -10.86 -2.45 -8.48
CA GLY A 216 -9.89 -3.54 -8.46
C GLY A 216 -8.63 -3.28 -9.30
N PRO A 217 -7.93 -4.35 -9.71
CA PRO A 217 -6.64 -4.23 -10.39
C PRO A 217 -6.78 -4.18 -11.92
N LEU A 218 -6.00 -3.29 -12.55
CA LEU A 218 -5.62 -3.34 -13.97
C LEU A 218 -4.14 -3.66 -14.08
N THR A 219 -3.73 -4.33 -15.18
CA THR A 219 -2.33 -4.74 -15.36
C THR A 219 -1.88 -4.51 -16.79
N GLN A 220 -0.67 -3.99 -16.97
CA GLN A 220 -0.02 -3.80 -18.27
C GLN A 220 1.43 -4.27 -18.23
N THR A 221 1.94 -4.76 -19.36
CA THR A 221 3.36 -5.07 -19.54
C THR A 221 3.99 -3.97 -20.38
N VAL A 222 5.10 -3.41 -19.89
CA VAL A 222 5.84 -2.33 -20.55
C VAL A 222 7.32 -2.67 -20.63
N ASP A 223 8.02 -2.03 -21.57
CA ASP A 223 9.48 -2.16 -21.69
C ASP A 223 10.15 -0.90 -21.14
N VAL A 224 10.73 -1.02 -19.95
CA VAL A 224 11.37 0.09 -19.24
C VAL A 224 12.71 0.43 -19.89
N LYS A 225 12.85 1.64 -20.40
CA LYS A 225 14.05 2.15 -21.07
C LYS A 225 15.15 2.42 -20.06
N ALA A 226 16.33 1.88 -20.30
CA ALA A 226 17.52 2.17 -19.49
C ALA A 226 17.86 3.68 -19.55
N GLY A 227 17.97 4.33 -18.39
CA GLY A 227 18.28 5.75 -18.26
C GLY A 227 17.21 6.69 -18.80
N GLY A 228 16.04 6.18 -19.20
CA GLY A 228 14.94 6.95 -19.78
C GLY A 228 13.64 6.85 -19.01
N THR A 229 12.61 7.51 -19.54
CA THR A 229 11.24 7.46 -19.04
C THR A 229 10.39 6.59 -19.96
N THR A 230 9.55 5.76 -19.36
CA THR A 230 8.53 4.93 -20.02
C THR A 230 7.16 5.37 -19.51
N THR A 231 6.28 5.79 -20.42
CA THR A 231 4.92 6.23 -20.06
C THR A 231 3.97 5.05 -20.01
N VAL A 232 3.08 5.02 -19.01
CA VAL A 232 2.05 4.00 -18.80
C VAL A 232 0.73 4.67 -18.46
N GLU A 233 -0.30 4.40 -19.24
CA GLU A 233 -1.64 4.94 -19.01
C GLU A 233 -2.59 3.82 -18.59
N PHE A 234 -3.33 4.02 -17.50
CA PHE A 234 -4.40 3.13 -17.09
C PHE A 234 -5.74 3.85 -17.22
N THR A 235 -6.72 3.15 -17.77
CA THR A 235 -8.08 3.70 -17.93
C THR A 235 -9.08 2.74 -17.31
N TYR A 236 -9.76 3.20 -16.25
CA TYR A 236 -10.94 2.55 -15.73
C TYR A 236 -12.17 3.08 -16.46
N THR A 237 -13.10 2.18 -16.77
CA THR A 237 -14.38 2.52 -17.43
C THR A 237 -15.50 2.80 -16.43
N GLY A 238 -15.30 2.40 -15.16
CA GLY A 238 -16.30 2.45 -14.11
C GLY A 238 -17.20 1.22 -14.07
N SER A 239 -17.01 0.26 -14.98
CA SER A 239 -17.75 -1.02 -15.01
C SER A 239 -16.94 -2.19 -14.43
N GLU A 240 -15.68 -1.98 -14.11
CA GLU A 240 -14.84 -2.99 -13.49
C GLU A 240 -15.40 -3.38 -12.12
N GLN A 241 -15.37 -4.69 -11.84
CA GLN A 241 -15.72 -5.22 -10.52
C GLN A 241 -14.44 -5.62 -9.81
N PRO A 242 -14.26 -5.29 -8.53
CA PRO A 242 -13.16 -5.83 -7.74
C PRO A 242 -13.27 -7.36 -7.80
N SER A 243 -12.15 -8.03 -8.08
CA SER A 243 -12.14 -9.50 -8.04
C SER A 243 -12.65 -9.95 -6.66
N GLN A 244 -13.64 -10.82 -6.60
CA GLN A 244 -14.33 -11.26 -5.37
C GLN A 244 -13.41 -11.94 -4.33
N THR A 245 -12.12 -12.05 -4.58
CA THR A 245 -11.09 -12.43 -3.61
C THR A 245 -10.73 -11.31 -2.63
N ALA A 246 -11.18 -10.07 -2.86
CA ALA A 246 -11.06 -8.97 -1.92
C ALA A 246 -12.40 -8.80 -1.19
N PHE A 247 -12.53 -9.51 -0.06
CA PHE A 247 -13.52 -9.26 0.98
C PHE A 247 -15.00 -9.34 0.56
N ALA A 248 -15.58 -10.55 0.66
CA ALA A 248 -17.00 -10.66 0.94
C ALA A 248 -17.25 -9.97 2.31
N VAL A 249 -17.58 -8.69 2.29
CA VAL A 249 -18.30 -8.08 3.39
C VAL A 249 -19.64 -8.81 3.41
N GLN A 250 -19.79 -9.79 4.29
CA GLN A 250 -21.12 -10.29 4.63
C GLN A 250 -21.85 -9.09 5.24
N GLU A 251 -22.62 -8.42 4.39
CA GLU A 251 -23.65 -7.51 4.85
C GLU A 251 -24.60 -8.36 5.71
N PHE A 252 -24.46 -8.26 7.03
CA PHE A 252 -25.47 -8.79 7.94
C PHE A 252 -26.70 -7.92 7.73
N VAL A 253 -27.54 -8.33 6.81
CA VAL A 253 -28.92 -7.84 6.73
C VAL A 253 -29.60 -8.33 7.99
N VAL A 254 -29.70 -7.46 8.98
CA VAL A 254 -30.59 -7.71 10.12
C VAL A 254 -32.00 -7.71 9.52
N PRO A 255 -32.73 -8.85 9.55
CA PRO A 255 -34.11 -8.88 9.08
C PRO A 255 -34.91 -7.86 9.91
N ASN A 256 -35.65 -7.01 9.23
CA ASN A 256 -36.44 -5.94 9.84
C ASN A 256 -37.76 -6.50 10.42
N ASP A 257 -37.80 -7.78 10.77
CA ASP A 257 -38.93 -8.42 11.41
C ASP A 257 -38.77 -8.42 12.95
N ALA A 258 -39.29 -7.38 13.56
CA ALA A 258 -39.42 -7.25 15.02
C ALA A 258 -40.35 -8.31 15.69
N ALA A 259 -40.57 -9.45 15.05
CA ALA A 259 -41.58 -10.44 15.48
C ALA A 259 -41.03 -11.81 15.92
N ALA A 260 -39.74 -12.01 16.08
CA ALA A 260 -39.21 -13.33 16.42
C ALA A 260 -38.06 -13.34 17.47
N VAL A 261 -38.19 -12.56 18.53
CA VAL A 261 -37.43 -12.88 19.75
C VAL A 261 -38.37 -13.51 20.77
N GLN A 262 -38.71 -14.77 20.55
CA GLN A 262 -39.22 -15.64 21.64
C GLN A 262 -38.03 -16.01 22.51
N LEU A 263 -37.89 -15.36 23.66
CA LEU A 263 -37.02 -15.79 24.74
C LEU A 263 -37.46 -17.18 25.21
N ILE A 264 -36.70 -18.21 24.83
CA ILE A 264 -36.81 -19.53 25.44
C ILE A 264 -36.22 -19.40 26.84
N ALA A 265 -37.06 -19.30 27.85
CA ALA A 265 -36.68 -19.39 29.26
C ALA A 265 -36.16 -20.80 29.54
N PRO A 266 -35.01 -20.96 30.26
CA PRO A 266 -34.54 -22.28 30.64
C PRO A 266 -35.54 -22.91 31.62
N SER A 267 -36.01 -24.13 31.33
CA SER A 267 -36.78 -24.99 32.25
C SER A 267 -35.92 -25.30 33.46
N ARG A 268 -36.46 -25.04 34.69
CA ARG A 268 -35.88 -25.51 35.95
C ARG A 268 -36.00 -27.05 36.02
N PRO A 269 -34.97 -27.76 36.42
CA PRO A 269 -35.14 -29.17 36.85
C PRO A 269 -35.81 -29.22 38.22
N GLU A 270 -36.77 -30.16 38.37
CA GLU A 270 -37.35 -30.60 39.65
C GLU A 270 -36.33 -31.35 40.51
#